data_ac3a4ea90401f8b0548cc87c4fdd9057
#
_entry.id   ac3a4ea90401f8b0548cc87c4fdd9057
#
_cell.length_a   1.000
_cell.length_b   1.000
_cell.length_c   1.000
_cell.angle_alpha   90.00
_cell.angle_beta   90.00
_cell.angle_gamma   90.00
#
_symmetry.space_group_name_H-M   'P 1'
#
loop_
_entity.id
_entity.type
_entity.pdbx_description
1 polymer ?
#
loop_
_entity_poly.entity_id
_entity_poly.type
_entity_poly.pdbx_seq_one_letter_code
_entity_poly.pdbx_strand_id
1 'polypeptide(L)'
;AKVRKLKLFSFAEWCLWNAATDMENFQRNFSTGEVEVDGSVIYHKTEYKERRNHYAFYSVNTPVDGFDTDRETFVGLYNEFADPERVVEGRPGNSIAHGWSPIASHYLEVELQPGESRDFIFLLGYVENKQEAKFEEREESLHEAFKQSVPSSPIINKVKAKAMISAFDTTAKVDAAFAELKAYWDRLLDIYVVKTDEEKLDRMVNIWNQYQCMITFNMSRSASFFESGIGRGMGFRDSNQDLVGFVHQIPERARERIIDIASTQFPDGGCYHQYQPLTKRGNNDIGGGFNDDPMWLIFGTVAYIKESGDFSILDEPVPFDNKEGSEVSLFEHLRVSFNHVIENLGPHMLPLIGRADWNDCLNLNCFSWDPNESFQTTENQTEGSQAESLMIAGLFVVCGRDYVELCRRLGKDDEANRAQTYIDNMVEAVKKHGWDGDWYLRAYDYFGHKVGSKENEEGQIFIESQGWCTMAGIGLE
;
A
#
# COMPACT_ATOMS: atom_id res chain seq x y z
N ALA A 1 -19.78 -48.19 3.13
CA ALA A 1 -20.10 -46.75 3.00
C ALA A 1 -21.51 -46.52 3.52
N LYS A 2 -21.80 -45.38 4.12
CA LYS A 2 -23.12 -45.01 4.70
C LYS A 2 -23.60 -43.73 4.08
N VAL A 3 -24.90 -43.56 3.94
CA VAL A 3 -25.51 -42.26 3.67
C VAL A 3 -25.11 -41.27 4.78
N ARG A 4 -24.74 -40.05 4.42
CA ARG A 4 -24.41 -38.99 5.35
C ARG A 4 -25.46 -37.89 5.26
N LYS A 5 -26.01 -37.52 6.42
CA LYS A 5 -26.83 -36.31 6.56
C LYS A 5 -26.01 -35.29 7.31
N LEU A 6 -25.73 -34.18 6.63
CA LEU A 6 -24.85 -33.12 7.12
C LEU A 6 -25.65 -31.82 7.23
N LYS A 7 -25.30 -31.02 8.21
CA LYS A 7 -25.78 -29.66 8.37
C LYS A 7 -24.58 -28.72 8.25
N LEU A 8 -24.62 -27.86 7.26
CA LEU A 8 -23.55 -26.92 6.96
C LEU A 8 -23.98 -25.52 7.36
N PHE A 9 -23.16 -24.88 8.19
CA PHE A 9 -23.30 -23.47 8.52
C PHE A 9 -22.10 -22.71 7.97
N SER A 10 -22.36 -21.60 7.27
CA SER A 10 -21.33 -20.63 6.97
C SER A 10 -21.36 -19.49 7.99
N PHE A 11 -20.28 -18.72 8.08
CA PHE A 11 -20.23 -17.57 8.97
C PHE A 11 -19.27 -16.51 8.45
N ALA A 12 -19.71 -15.24 8.46
CA ALA A 12 -18.88 -14.08 8.19
C ALA A 12 -19.32 -12.92 9.09
N GLU A 13 -18.37 -12.24 9.71
CA GLU A 13 -18.55 -10.93 10.33
C GLU A 13 -18.16 -9.83 9.33
N TRP A 14 -18.79 -8.66 9.45
CA TRP A 14 -18.59 -7.57 8.52
C TRP A 14 -17.56 -6.57 9.05
N CYS A 15 -16.68 -6.13 8.15
CA CYS A 15 -15.77 -5.01 8.38
C CYS A 15 -15.77 -4.14 7.12
N LEU A 16 -16.54 -3.05 7.13
CA LEU A 16 -16.75 -2.22 5.94
C LEU A 16 -16.11 -0.85 6.01
N TRP A 17 -15.67 -0.41 7.18
CA TRP A 17 -15.18 0.95 7.34
C TRP A 17 -13.72 0.98 7.80
N ASN A 18 -13.49 0.54 9.01
CA ASN A 18 -12.21 0.62 9.66
C ASN A 18 -12.05 -0.58 10.60
N ALA A 19 -11.04 -1.41 10.36
CA ALA A 19 -10.87 -2.66 11.10
C ALA A 19 -10.72 -2.42 12.61
N ALA A 20 -10.00 -1.38 13.05
CA ALA A 20 -9.85 -1.08 14.46
C ALA A 20 -11.18 -0.71 15.11
N THR A 21 -11.91 0.25 14.53
CA THR A 21 -13.21 0.68 15.07
C THR A 21 -14.31 -0.36 14.90
N ASP A 22 -14.29 -1.13 13.80
CA ASP A 22 -15.27 -2.19 13.57
C ASP A 22 -15.06 -3.40 14.51
N MET A 23 -13.83 -3.61 14.99
CA MET A 23 -13.50 -4.66 15.96
C MET A 23 -13.79 -4.26 17.42
N GLU A 24 -13.83 -2.98 17.73
CA GLU A 24 -14.17 -2.51 19.07
C GLU A 24 -15.61 -2.86 19.43
N ASN A 25 -15.84 -3.39 20.62
CA ASN A 25 -17.19 -3.78 21.07
C ASN A 25 -18.20 -2.63 20.96
N PHE A 26 -17.78 -1.42 21.27
CA PHE A 26 -18.63 -0.24 21.18
C PHE A 26 -19.09 0.01 19.74
N GLN A 27 -18.17 0.05 18.79
CA GLN A 27 -18.47 0.28 17.37
C GLN A 27 -19.23 -0.90 16.75
N ARG A 28 -18.89 -2.12 17.10
CA ARG A 28 -19.61 -3.31 16.68
C ARG A 28 -21.08 -3.26 17.10
N ASN A 29 -21.34 -2.79 18.31
CA ASN A 29 -22.69 -2.66 18.83
C ASN A 29 -23.46 -1.47 18.25
N PHE A 30 -22.77 -0.42 17.82
CA PHE A 30 -23.35 0.77 17.19
C PHE A 30 -23.10 0.84 15.68
N SER A 31 -22.50 -0.16 15.10
CA SER A 31 -22.38 -0.32 13.67
C SER A 31 -23.78 -0.47 13.08
N THR A 32 -24.37 0.63 12.75
CA THR A 32 -25.69 0.70 12.17
C THR A 32 -25.62 0.35 10.71
N GLY A 33 -25.71 -0.90 10.40
CA GLY A 33 -25.87 -1.39 9.06
C GLY A 33 -27.18 -2.12 8.93
N GLU A 34 -27.90 -1.87 7.87
CA GLU A 34 -29.06 -2.67 7.54
C GLU A 34 -28.62 -3.92 6.78
N VAL A 35 -29.35 -4.99 7.01
CA VAL A 35 -29.17 -6.26 6.30
C VAL A 35 -30.35 -6.48 5.37
N GLU A 36 -30.05 -6.88 4.14
CA GLU A 36 -31.06 -7.34 3.19
C GLU A 36 -30.75 -8.79 2.84
N VAL A 37 -31.78 -9.66 2.86
CA VAL A 37 -31.65 -11.05 2.46
C VAL A 37 -32.46 -11.26 1.18
N ASP A 38 -31.80 -11.71 0.13
CA ASP A 38 -32.42 -12.00 -1.18
C ASP A 38 -32.03 -13.41 -1.62
N GLY A 39 -32.88 -14.39 -1.28
CA GLY A 39 -32.59 -15.80 -1.51
C GLY A 39 -31.38 -16.28 -0.73
N SER A 40 -30.35 -16.70 -1.45
CA SER A 40 -29.07 -17.16 -0.89
C SER A 40 -28.00 -16.07 -0.80
N VAL A 41 -28.39 -14.80 -0.86
CA VAL A 41 -27.48 -13.67 -0.76
C VAL A 41 -27.86 -12.80 0.42
N ILE A 42 -26.91 -12.56 1.29
CA ILE A 42 -27.03 -11.65 2.43
C ILE A 42 -26.21 -10.40 2.11
N TYR A 43 -26.86 -9.24 2.13
CA TYR A 43 -26.22 -7.94 1.90
C TYR A 43 -26.14 -7.17 3.19
N HIS A 44 -25.00 -6.53 3.44
CA HIS A 44 -24.82 -5.60 4.54
C HIS A 44 -24.44 -4.22 4.00
N LYS A 45 -25.23 -3.20 4.28
CA LYS A 45 -25.00 -1.82 3.91
C LYS A 45 -24.75 -0.97 5.14
N THR A 46 -23.80 -0.05 5.05
CA THR A 46 -23.54 0.94 6.09
C THR A 46 -24.17 2.28 5.73
N GLU A 47 -24.79 2.93 6.71
CA GLU A 47 -25.45 4.22 6.57
C GLU A 47 -24.74 5.33 7.32
N TYR A 48 -23.71 5.03 8.10
CA TYR A 48 -23.05 6.01 8.92
C TYR A 48 -21.68 6.43 8.36
N LYS A 49 -21.22 7.60 8.79
CA LYS A 49 -19.98 8.25 8.35
C LYS A 49 -19.98 8.66 6.87
N GLU A 50 -18.83 9.01 6.35
CA GLU A 50 -18.66 9.69 5.07
C GLU A 50 -18.85 8.78 3.87
N ARG A 51 -18.49 7.50 4.01
CA ARG A 51 -18.64 6.49 2.95
C ARG A 51 -19.96 5.73 3.09
N ARG A 52 -21.01 6.28 2.51
CA ARG A 52 -22.37 5.71 2.61
C ARG A 52 -22.83 4.94 1.35
N ASN A 53 -21.98 4.86 0.34
CA ASN A 53 -22.33 4.31 -0.98
C ASN A 53 -21.81 2.89 -1.23
N HIS A 54 -21.22 2.26 -0.23
CA HIS A 54 -20.68 0.92 -0.30
C HIS A 54 -21.50 -0.09 0.50
N TYR A 55 -21.40 -1.35 0.10
CA TYR A 55 -21.97 -2.48 0.80
C TYR A 55 -21.16 -3.74 0.57
N ALA A 56 -21.32 -4.72 1.44
CA ALA A 56 -20.80 -6.06 1.26
C ALA A 56 -21.92 -7.05 0.98
N PHE A 57 -21.58 -8.18 0.41
CA PHE A 57 -22.50 -9.30 0.24
C PHE A 57 -21.79 -10.62 0.51
N TYR A 58 -22.57 -11.58 0.98
CA TYR A 58 -22.13 -12.97 1.15
C TYR A 58 -23.17 -13.89 0.52
N SER A 59 -22.76 -14.72 -0.41
CA SER A 59 -23.65 -15.58 -1.18
C SER A 59 -23.19 -17.02 -1.19
N VAL A 60 -24.12 -17.94 -1.46
CA VAL A 60 -23.83 -19.31 -1.84
C VAL A 60 -24.60 -19.66 -3.13
N ASN A 61 -24.02 -20.50 -3.97
CA ASN A 61 -24.54 -20.83 -5.30
C ASN A 61 -25.69 -21.85 -5.31
N THR A 62 -26.36 -22.06 -4.18
CA THR A 62 -27.51 -22.96 -4.04
C THR A 62 -28.57 -22.31 -3.13
N PRO A 63 -29.85 -22.65 -3.29
CA PRO A 63 -30.87 -22.29 -2.31
C PRO A 63 -30.48 -22.73 -0.90
N VAL A 64 -30.73 -21.90 0.08
CA VAL A 64 -30.45 -22.18 1.48
C VAL A 64 -31.68 -22.69 2.21
N ASP A 65 -31.48 -23.55 3.20
CA ASP A 65 -32.56 -24.07 4.06
C ASP A 65 -32.85 -23.12 5.24
N GLY A 66 -31.98 -22.12 5.43
CA GLY A 66 -32.14 -21.05 6.40
C GLY A 66 -30.92 -20.15 6.49
N PHE A 67 -31.01 -19.15 7.33
CA PHE A 67 -29.92 -18.16 7.50
C PHE A 67 -29.98 -17.53 8.89
N ASP A 68 -28.91 -16.82 9.27
CA ASP A 68 -28.89 -15.90 10.39
C ASP A 68 -28.09 -14.67 10.04
N THR A 69 -28.58 -13.49 10.45
CA THR A 69 -27.87 -12.23 10.25
C THR A 69 -27.63 -11.48 11.57
N ASP A 70 -28.12 -11.99 12.68
CA ASP A 70 -27.91 -11.47 14.02
C ASP A 70 -26.90 -12.33 14.77
N ARG A 71 -25.79 -11.71 15.23
CA ARG A 71 -24.68 -12.41 15.87
C ARG A 71 -25.07 -13.07 17.19
N GLU A 72 -25.84 -12.35 18.01
CA GLU A 72 -26.25 -12.84 19.32
C GLU A 72 -27.17 -14.06 19.18
N THR A 73 -28.11 -14.01 18.25
CA THR A 73 -28.96 -15.14 17.91
C THR A 73 -28.16 -16.35 17.43
N PHE A 74 -27.14 -16.11 16.58
CA PHE A 74 -26.35 -17.21 16.00
C PHE A 74 -25.40 -17.83 17.03
N VAL A 75 -24.61 -17.02 17.73
CA VAL A 75 -23.60 -17.48 18.70
C VAL A 75 -24.25 -17.93 20.01
N GLY A 76 -25.25 -17.22 20.48
CA GLY A 76 -25.83 -17.35 21.81
C GLY A 76 -25.23 -16.34 22.80
N LEU A 77 -26.03 -15.95 23.79
CA LEU A 77 -25.67 -14.87 24.70
C LEU A 77 -24.44 -15.21 25.59
N TYR A 78 -24.25 -16.50 25.90
CA TYR A 78 -23.19 -16.98 26.77
C TYR A 78 -22.27 -18.00 26.13
N ASN A 79 -22.39 -18.18 24.82
CA ASN A 79 -21.58 -19.10 24.03
C ASN A 79 -20.48 -18.36 23.29
N GLU A 80 -19.54 -19.10 22.72
CA GLU A 80 -18.45 -18.58 21.90
C GLU A 80 -18.38 -19.27 20.52
N PHE A 81 -17.41 -18.92 19.70
CA PHE A 81 -17.25 -19.52 18.36
C PHE A 81 -16.88 -21.00 18.38
N ALA A 82 -16.45 -21.55 19.53
CA ALA A 82 -16.21 -22.98 19.67
C ALA A 82 -17.52 -23.78 19.74
N ASP A 83 -18.60 -23.18 20.24
CA ASP A 83 -19.90 -23.82 20.42
C ASP A 83 -21.08 -22.88 20.10
N PRO A 84 -21.19 -22.31 18.88
CA PRO A 84 -22.29 -21.44 18.56
C PRO A 84 -23.65 -22.14 18.73
N GLU A 85 -24.59 -21.46 19.37
CA GLU A 85 -25.89 -22.05 19.71
C GLU A 85 -26.63 -22.66 18.54
N ARG A 86 -26.69 -21.94 17.40
CA ARG A 86 -27.37 -22.46 16.20
C ARG A 86 -26.70 -23.69 15.62
N VAL A 87 -25.37 -23.76 15.69
CA VAL A 87 -24.61 -24.93 15.22
C VAL A 87 -24.84 -26.12 16.16
N VAL A 88 -24.78 -25.89 17.46
CA VAL A 88 -25.07 -26.95 18.50
C VAL A 88 -26.49 -27.49 18.36
N GLU A 89 -27.47 -26.62 18.18
CA GLU A 89 -28.86 -27.02 17.95
C GLU A 89 -29.06 -27.67 16.55
N GLY A 90 -28.21 -27.37 15.63
CA GLY A 90 -28.28 -27.85 14.24
C GLY A 90 -29.49 -27.32 13.48
N ARG A 91 -29.88 -26.08 13.72
CA ARG A 91 -30.98 -25.37 13.03
C ARG A 91 -30.74 -23.87 12.99
N PRO A 92 -31.15 -23.19 11.92
CA PRO A 92 -31.01 -21.74 11.79
C PRO A 92 -32.06 -21.02 12.67
N GLY A 93 -31.77 -19.80 13.08
CA GLY A 93 -32.71 -18.91 13.74
C GLY A 93 -33.56 -18.11 12.78
N ASN A 94 -33.16 -17.98 11.53
CA ASN A 94 -33.70 -17.09 10.52
C ASN A 94 -33.81 -15.66 11.03
N SER A 95 -32.78 -15.24 11.77
CA SER A 95 -32.71 -13.93 12.40
C SER A 95 -32.41 -12.83 11.39
N ILE A 96 -33.00 -11.65 11.64
CA ILE A 96 -32.69 -10.42 10.92
C ILE A 96 -32.09 -9.42 11.91
N ALA A 97 -30.86 -8.99 11.67
CA ALA A 97 -30.22 -7.97 12.47
C ALA A 97 -30.90 -6.60 12.32
N HIS A 98 -31.10 -5.94 13.44
CA HIS A 98 -31.66 -4.60 13.52
C HIS A 98 -30.63 -3.57 13.98
N GLY A 99 -29.52 -3.48 13.23
CA GLY A 99 -28.48 -2.50 13.49
C GLY A 99 -27.36 -2.94 14.43
N TRP A 100 -27.51 -4.04 15.15
CA TRP A 100 -26.49 -4.58 16.07
C TRP A 100 -25.72 -5.72 15.43
N SER A 101 -24.41 -5.70 15.56
CA SER A 101 -23.49 -6.80 15.22
C SER A 101 -23.97 -7.69 14.08
N PRO A 102 -24.29 -7.14 12.90
CA PRO A 102 -24.80 -7.93 11.78
C PRO A 102 -23.74 -8.92 11.32
N ILE A 103 -24.19 -10.12 10.98
CA ILE A 103 -23.38 -11.21 10.43
C ILE A 103 -24.01 -11.74 9.14
N ALA A 104 -23.33 -12.65 8.47
CA ALA A 104 -23.93 -13.48 7.45
C ALA A 104 -23.67 -14.95 7.74
N SER A 105 -24.72 -15.71 7.90
CA SER A 105 -24.68 -17.16 8.05
C SER A 105 -25.73 -17.81 7.16
N HIS A 106 -25.31 -18.79 6.37
CA HIS A 106 -26.20 -19.68 5.62
C HIS A 106 -26.31 -21.02 6.33
N TYR A 107 -27.48 -21.64 6.23
CA TYR A 107 -27.72 -23.00 6.67
C TYR A 107 -28.14 -23.87 5.51
N LEU A 108 -27.51 -25.05 5.37
CA LEU A 108 -27.78 -26.02 4.32
C LEU A 108 -27.91 -27.42 4.91
N GLU A 109 -28.93 -28.16 4.50
CA GLU A 109 -29.07 -29.59 4.76
C GLU A 109 -28.60 -30.40 3.57
N VAL A 110 -27.64 -31.26 3.78
CA VAL A 110 -26.97 -32.01 2.72
C VAL A 110 -27.05 -33.49 2.99
N GLU A 111 -27.64 -34.25 2.08
CA GLU A 111 -27.60 -35.71 2.11
C GLU A 111 -26.68 -36.21 1.00
N LEU A 112 -25.67 -36.99 1.39
CA LEU A 112 -24.69 -37.58 0.47
C LEU A 112 -24.82 -39.09 0.48
N GLN A 113 -24.96 -39.68 -0.72
CA GLN A 113 -24.90 -41.14 -0.93
C GLN A 113 -23.44 -41.64 -0.83
N PRO A 114 -23.20 -42.93 -0.62
CA PRO A 114 -21.86 -43.47 -0.59
C PRO A 114 -21.07 -43.17 -1.89
N GLY A 115 -19.95 -42.44 -1.75
CA GLY A 115 -19.11 -42.03 -2.89
C GLY A 115 -19.55 -40.75 -3.57
N GLU A 116 -20.65 -40.13 -3.14
CA GLU A 116 -21.11 -38.84 -3.65
C GLU A 116 -20.29 -37.71 -3.05
N SER A 117 -19.99 -36.68 -3.87
CA SER A 117 -19.45 -35.36 -3.46
C SER A 117 -20.35 -34.25 -3.96
N ARG A 118 -20.36 -33.14 -3.24
CA ARG A 118 -21.12 -31.95 -3.61
C ARG A 118 -20.30 -30.71 -3.29
N ASP A 119 -20.19 -29.81 -4.26
CA ASP A 119 -19.44 -28.57 -4.13
C ASP A 119 -20.37 -27.40 -3.87
N PHE A 120 -19.92 -26.49 -3.01
CA PHE A 120 -20.59 -25.23 -2.71
C PHE A 120 -19.62 -24.09 -2.96
N ILE A 121 -20.11 -23.03 -3.62
CA ILE A 121 -19.34 -21.83 -3.88
C ILE A 121 -19.87 -20.73 -2.99
N PHE A 122 -19.09 -20.35 -1.98
CA PHE A 122 -19.35 -19.19 -1.16
C PHE A 122 -18.56 -18.01 -1.70
N LEU A 123 -19.22 -16.88 -1.89
CA LEU A 123 -18.60 -15.64 -2.40
C LEU A 123 -18.86 -14.50 -1.43
N LEU A 124 -17.78 -13.98 -0.84
CA LEU A 124 -17.78 -12.73 -0.07
C LEU A 124 -17.31 -11.62 -0.99
N GLY A 125 -18.10 -10.56 -1.12
CA GLY A 125 -17.81 -9.46 -2.01
C GLY A 125 -18.06 -8.10 -1.40
N TYR A 126 -17.41 -7.10 -1.99
CA TYR A 126 -17.54 -5.69 -1.66
C TYR A 126 -17.91 -4.90 -2.91
N VAL A 127 -18.85 -3.97 -2.76
CA VAL A 127 -19.30 -3.11 -3.86
C VAL A 127 -19.33 -1.66 -3.40
N GLU A 128 -18.85 -0.79 -4.26
CA GLU A 128 -19.01 0.66 -4.14
C GLU A 128 -19.83 1.16 -5.33
N ASN A 129 -21.02 1.69 -5.06
CA ASN A 129 -21.86 2.34 -6.06
C ASN A 129 -21.47 3.82 -6.18
N LYS A 130 -21.86 4.47 -7.28
CA LYS A 130 -21.87 5.93 -7.28
C LYS A 130 -22.90 6.42 -6.26
N GLN A 131 -22.64 7.57 -5.63
CA GLN A 131 -23.47 8.05 -4.54
C GLN A 131 -24.93 8.28 -4.97
N GLU A 132 -25.12 8.80 -6.17
CA GLU A 132 -26.44 9.00 -6.79
C GLU A 132 -27.16 7.70 -7.18
N ALA A 133 -26.43 6.59 -7.35
CA ALA A 133 -26.95 5.29 -7.74
C ALA A 133 -26.88 4.25 -6.59
N LYS A 134 -26.82 4.70 -5.34
CA LYS A 134 -26.73 3.84 -4.17
C LYS A 134 -27.91 2.91 -4.02
N PHE A 135 -29.12 3.43 -4.24
CA PHE A 135 -30.36 2.69 -4.09
C PHE A 135 -30.99 2.38 -5.45
N GLU A 136 -31.86 1.37 -5.48
CA GLU A 136 -32.68 1.06 -6.65
C GLU A 136 -33.69 2.19 -6.88
N GLU A 137 -33.91 2.55 -8.15
CA GLU A 137 -34.98 3.45 -8.53
C GLU A 137 -36.32 2.75 -8.25
N ARG A 138 -37.18 3.38 -7.48
CA ARG A 138 -38.53 2.88 -7.24
C ARG A 138 -39.42 3.22 -8.45
N GLU A 139 -40.08 2.23 -9.01
CA GLU A 139 -41.18 2.51 -9.96
C GLU A 139 -42.27 3.29 -9.25
N GLU A 140 -42.53 4.53 -9.66
CA GLU A 140 -43.55 5.39 -9.09
C GLU A 140 -44.97 4.75 -9.08
N SER A 141 -45.26 3.85 -10.02
CA SER A 141 -46.51 3.10 -10.13
C SER A 141 -46.85 2.21 -8.94
N LEU A 142 -45.83 1.64 -8.29
CA LEU A 142 -46.00 0.81 -7.09
C LEU A 142 -46.22 1.67 -5.82
N HIS A 143 -45.73 2.90 -5.82
CA HIS A 143 -45.80 3.78 -4.66
C HIS A 143 -47.23 4.28 -4.41
N GLU A 144 -48.05 4.48 -5.44
CA GLU A 144 -49.44 4.91 -5.28
C GLU A 144 -50.37 3.80 -4.79
N ALA A 145 -50.17 2.56 -5.22
CA ALA A 145 -51.00 1.43 -4.83
C ALA A 145 -50.77 0.94 -3.38
N PHE A 146 -49.60 1.21 -2.77
CA PHE A 146 -49.18 0.65 -1.47
C PHE A 146 -48.79 1.70 -0.43
N LYS A 147 -49.28 2.91 -0.52
CA LYS A 147 -48.95 4.05 0.38
C LYS A 147 -49.07 3.78 1.88
N GLN A 148 -49.63 2.66 2.31
CA GLN A 148 -49.90 2.37 3.72
C GLN A 148 -49.14 1.16 4.31
N SER A 149 -48.37 0.40 3.56
CA SER A 149 -47.81 -0.87 4.08
C SER A 149 -46.39 -1.25 3.66
N VAL A 150 -45.66 -0.42 2.93
CA VAL A 150 -44.30 -0.75 2.53
C VAL A 150 -43.28 -0.05 3.45
N PRO A 151 -42.30 -0.77 4.04
CA PRO A 151 -41.23 -0.15 4.80
C PRO A 151 -40.55 0.94 3.97
N SER A 152 -40.36 2.11 4.56
CA SER A 152 -39.78 3.29 3.90
C SER A 152 -38.26 3.15 3.65
N SER A 153 -37.66 2.04 3.98
CA SER A 153 -36.23 1.79 3.79
C SER A 153 -35.91 1.62 2.30
N PRO A 154 -34.98 2.41 1.75
CA PRO A 154 -34.61 2.26 0.36
C PRO A 154 -33.78 0.96 0.16
N ILE A 155 -34.09 0.24 -0.92
CA ILE A 155 -33.41 -1.00 -1.29
C ILE A 155 -32.08 -0.65 -1.95
N ILE A 156 -31.01 -1.32 -1.52
CA ILE A 156 -29.68 -1.10 -2.10
C ILE A 156 -29.61 -1.57 -3.55
N ASN A 157 -28.93 -0.82 -4.39
CA ASN A 157 -28.68 -1.21 -5.79
C ASN A 157 -27.71 -2.38 -5.88
N LYS A 158 -28.23 -3.54 -6.25
CA LYS A 158 -27.53 -4.84 -6.27
C LYS A 158 -26.93 -5.21 -7.63
N VAL A 159 -27.04 -4.37 -8.64
CA VAL A 159 -26.62 -4.69 -10.02
C VAL A 159 -25.19 -5.19 -10.10
N LYS A 160 -24.26 -4.46 -9.47
CA LYS A 160 -22.83 -4.87 -9.46
C LYS A 160 -22.62 -6.17 -8.69
N ALA A 161 -23.24 -6.36 -7.54
CA ALA A 161 -23.14 -7.59 -6.77
C ALA A 161 -23.67 -8.79 -7.54
N LYS A 162 -24.82 -8.66 -8.18
CA LYS A 162 -25.42 -9.72 -9.02
C LYS A 162 -24.49 -10.09 -10.19
N ALA A 163 -23.84 -9.12 -10.82
CA ALA A 163 -22.85 -9.36 -11.87
C ALA A 163 -21.62 -10.11 -11.33
N MET A 164 -21.10 -9.72 -10.15
CA MET A 164 -19.98 -10.42 -9.51
C MET A 164 -20.35 -11.85 -9.12
N ILE A 165 -21.52 -12.06 -8.53
CA ILE A 165 -21.99 -13.42 -8.17
C ILE A 165 -22.15 -14.28 -9.44
N SER A 166 -22.72 -13.74 -10.49
CA SER A 166 -22.90 -14.45 -11.76
C SER A 166 -21.57 -14.82 -12.43
N ALA A 167 -20.50 -14.12 -12.15
CA ALA A 167 -19.17 -14.45 -12.67
C ALA A 167 -18.57 -15.73 -12.04
N PHE A 168 -19.06 -16.15 -10.85
CA PHE A 168 -18.50 -17.26 -10.07
C PHE A 168 -19.58 -18.26 -9.58
N ASP A 169 -20.75 -18.29 -10.15
CA ASP A 169 -21.91 -19.07 -9.67
C ASP A 169 -21.86 -20.57 -9.99
N THR A 170 -20.90 -21.02 -10.81
CA THR A 170 -20.71 -22.43 -11.17
C THR A 170 -19.27 -22.88 -10.97
N THR A 171 -19.07 -24.16 -10.68
CA THR A 171 -17.73 -24.77 -10.55
C THR A 171 -16.89 -24.51 -11.81
N ALA A 172 -17.47 -24.65 -13.01
CA ALA A 172 -16.77 -24.39 -14.26
C ALA A 172 -16.25 -22.95 -14.38
N LYS A 173 -17.01 -21.94 -13.92
CA LYS A 173 -16.55 -20.54 -13.91
C LYS A 173 -15.45 -20.31 -12.90
N VAL A 174 -15.54 -20.93 -11.73
CA VAL A 174 -14.49 -20.87 -10.69
C VAL A 174 -13.21 -21.52 -11.21
N ASP A 175 -13.30 -22.70 -11.82
CA ASP A 175 -12.15 -23.40 -12.42
C ASP A 175 -11.50 -22.56 -13.53
N ALA A 176 -12.32 -21.92 -14.37
CA ALA A 176 -11.83 -21.01 -15.40
C ALA A 176 -11.09 -19.81 -14.80
N ALA A 177 -11.61 -19.22 -13.72
CA ALA A 177 -10.96 -18.11 -13.02
C ALA A 177 -9.62 -18.54 -12.38
N PHE A 178 -9.53 -19.72 -11.80
CA PHE A 178 -8.26 -20.28 -11.31
C PHE A 178 -7.27 -20.54 -12.44
N ALA A 179 -7.75 -21.05 -13.59
CA ALA A 179 -6.89 -21.24 -14.75
C ALA A 179 -6.35 -19.91 -15.31
N GLU A 180 -7.19 -18.87 -15.34
CA GLU A 180 -6.79 -17.52 -15.74
C GLU A 180 -5.76 -16.93 -14.76
N LEU A 181 -6.01 -17.06 -13.46
CA LEU A 181 -5.06 -16.64 -12.43
C LEU A 181 -3.72 -17.36 -12.55
N LYS A 182 -3.76 -18.68 -12.77
CA LYS A 182 -2.53 -19.46 -13.02
C LYS A 182 -1.80 -18.94 -14.25
N ALA A 183 -2.50 -18.74 -15.36
CA ALA A 183 -1.89 -18.24 -16.59
C ALA A 183 -1.28 -16.83 -16.42
N TYR A 184 -1.89 -15.98 -15.59
CA TYR A 184 -1.32 -14.68 -15.22
C TYR A 184 0.03 -14.84 -14.52
N TRP A 185 0.09 -15.68 -13.48
CA TRP A 185 1.32 -15.93 -12.74
C TRP A 185 2.38 -16.63 -13.60
N ASP A 186 2.01 -17.60 -14.41
CA ASP A 186 2.95 -18.26 -15.31
C ASP A 186 3.62 -17.23 -16.25
N ARG A 187 2.85 -16.34 -16.89
CA ARG A 187 3.41 -15.30 -17.75
C ARG A 187 4.36 -14.35 -17.01
N LEU A 188 4.03 -13.99 -15.76
CA LEU A 188 4.87 -13.11 -14.96
C LEU A 188 6.18 -13.78 -14.55
N LEU A 189 6.10 -15.03 -14.08
CA LEU A 189 7.24 -15.78 -13.56
C LEU A 189 8.17 -16.30 -14.67
N ASP A 190 7.65 -16.52 -15.88
CA ASP A 190 8.43 -17.00 -17.04
C ASP A 190 9.38 -15.92 -17.62
N ILE A 191 9.27 -14.66 -17.20
CA ILE A 191 10.15 -13.57 -17.67
C ILE A 191 11.58 -13.76 -17.15
N TYR A 192 11.75 -14.26 -15.95
CA TYR A 192 13.05 -14.51 -15.35
C TYR A 192 13.12 -15.91 -14.74
N VAL A 193 13.85 -16.79 -15.39
CA VAL A 193 13.95 -18.21 -14.99
C VAL A 193 15.40 -18.63 -14.91
N VAL A 194 15.78 -19.23 -13.79
CA VAL A 194 17.07 -19.93 -13.61
C VAL A 194 16.83 -21.42 -13.52
N LYS A 195 17.81 -22.19 -13.96
CA LYS A 195 17.83 -23.64 -13.83
C LYS A 195 19.21 -24.08 -13.36
N THR A 196 19.26 -24.66 -12.18
CA THR A 196 20.49 -25.13 -11.54
C THR A 196 20.35 -26.60 -11.14
N ASP A 197 21.38 -27.17 -10.52
CA ASP A 197 21.33 -28.53 -9.97
C ASP A 197 20.67 -28.56 -8.55
N GLU A 198 20.26 -27.41 -8.01
CA GLU A 198 19.62 -27.29 -6.70
C GLU A 198 18.15 -26.81 -6.84
N GLU A 199 17.21 -27.75 -6.76
CA GLU A 199 15.78 -27.45 -6.91
C GLU A 199 15.23 -26.41 -5.92
N LYS A 200 15.81 -26.32 -4.73
CA LYS A 200 15.36 -25.33 -3.72
C LYS A 200 15.77 -23.91 -4.11
N LEU A 201 16.97 -23.78 -4.71
CA LEU A 201 17.42 -22.49 -5.25
C LEU A 201 16.54 -22.09 -6.42
N ASP A 202 16.25 -22.99 -7.35
CA ASP A 202 15.38 -22.74 -8.49
C ASP A 202 13.98 -22.29 -8.03
N ARG A 203 13.40 -22.97 -7.06
CA ARG A 203 12.10 -22.59 -6.48
C ARG A 203 12.12 -21.24 -5.80
N MET A 204 13.20 -20.96 -5.06
CA MET A 204 13.37 -19.66 -4.37
C MET A 204 13.40 -18.52 -5.39
N VAL A 205 14.25 -18.65 -6.42
CA VAL A 205 14.45 -17.61 -7.43
C VAL A 205 13.27 -17.49 -8.37
N ASN A 206 12.77 -18.60 -8.92
CA ASN A 206 11.75 -18.58 -9.98
C ASN A 206 10.33 -18.30 -9.46
N ILE A 207 10.06 -18.50 -8.16
CA ILE A 207 8.72 -18.34 -7.59
C ILE A 207 8.72 -17.36 -6.43
N TRP A 208 9.39 -17.72 -5.32
CA TRP A 208 9.19 -17.02 -4.06
C TRP A 208 9.75 -15.60 -4.05
N ASN A 209 10.94 -15.37 -4.60
CA ASN A 209 11.52 -14.02 -4.66
C ASN A 209 10.67 -13.11 -5.55
N GLN A 210 10.24 -13.61 -6.72
CA GLN A 210 9.41 -12.85 -7.64
C GLN A 210 8.02 -12.57 -7.06
N TYR A 211 7.42 -13.56 -6.42
CA TYR A 211 6.16 -13.39 -5.68
C TYR A 211 6.30 -12.33 -4.58
N GLN A 212 7.36 -12.40 -3.77
CA GLN A 212 7.61 -11.43 -2.71
C GLN A 212 7.81 -10.02 -3.26
N CYS A 213 8.59 -9.86 -4.34
CA CYS A 213 8.76 -8.56 -5.00
C CYS A 213 7.44 -8.00 -5.52
N MET A 214 6.59 -8.85 -6.12
CA MET A 214 5.26 -8.44 -6.59
C MET A 214 4.35 -7.98 -5.44
N ILE A 215 4.33 -8.71 -4.33
CA ILE A 215 3.55 -8.34 -3.16
C ILE A 215 4.07 -7.02 -2.57
N THR A 216 5.37 -6.89 -2.40
CA THR A 216 6.00 -5.65 -1.90
C THR A 216 5.69 -4.47 -2.80
N PHE A 217 5.82 -4.62 -4.13
CA PHE A 217 5.44 -3.59 -5.09
C PHE A 217 3.96 -3.17 -4.98
N ASN A 218 3.05 -4.15 -4.84
CA ASN A 218 1.62 -3.86 -4.75
C ASN A 218 1.23 -3.15 -3.45
N MET A 219 1.83 -3.56 -2.36
CA MET A 219 1.43 -3.16 -1.01
C MET A 219 2.31 -2.06 -0.44
N SER A 220 3.52 -1.88 -0.98
CA SER A 220 4.51 -0.90 -0.53
C SER A 220 4.62 -0.83 1.00
N ARG A 221 4.71 -2.01 1.63
CA ARG A 221 4.81 -2.20 3.09
C ARG A 221 3.60 -1.74 3.90
N SER A 222 2.50 -1.39 3.24
CA SER A 222 1.20 -1.12 3.89
C SER A 222 0.32 -2.37 3.96
N ALA A 223 0.95 -3.54 3.93
CA ALA A 223 0.31 -4.79 3.59
C ALA A 223 -0.54 -5.39 4.69
N SER A 224 -0.30 -5.08 5.94
CA SER A 224 -1.02 -5.72 7.01
C SER A 224 -1.32 -4.80 8.18
N PHE A 225 -2.44 -5.09 8.82
CA PHE A 225 -2.81 -4.48 10.09
C PHE A 225 -1.74 -4.66 11.19
N PHE A 226 -1.06 -5.80 11.18
CA PHE A 226 -0.06 -6.13 12.20
C PHE A 226 1.27 -5.39 12.01
N GLU A 227 1.61 -5.02 10.78
CA GLU A 227 2.86 -4.32 10.49
C GLU A 227 2.69 -2.81 10.63
N SER A 228 1.75 -2.22 9.91
CA SER A 228 1.65 -0.77 9.77
C SER A 228 0.28 -0.21 10.12
N GLY A 229 -0.65 -1.07 10.56
CA GLY A 229 -2.03 -0.69 10.79
C GLY A 229 -2.81 -0.44 9.50
N ILE A 230 -4.02 0.05 9.67
CA ILE A 230 -4.87 0.49 8.57
C ILE A 230 -4.76 2.00 8.41
N GLY A 231 -4.79 2.49 7.21
CA GLY A 231 -4.74 3.93 6.92
C GLY A 231 -3.35 4.50 6.70
N ARG A 232 -2.28 3.71 6.83
CA ARG A 232 -0.95 4.13 6.40
C ARG A 232 -0.90 4.21 4.88
N GLY A 233 -0.25 5.25 4.35
CA GLY A 233 -0.02 5.43 2.93
C GLY A 233 1.12 4.56 2.38
N MET A 234 1.32 4.61 1.08
CA MET A 234 2.48 4.04 0.41
C MET A 234 3.65 5.03 0.47
N GLY A 235 4.82 4.58 0.94
CA GLY A 235 6.00 5.43 1.06
C GLY A 235 6.53 5.91 -0.29
N PHE A 236 6.98 7.15 -0.37
CA PHE A 236 7.58 7.73 -1.57
C PHE A 236 8.85 6.97 -1.99
N ARG A 237 9.82 6.87 -1.09
CA ARG A 237 11.07 6.12 -1.33
C ARG A 237 10.83 4.62 -1.41
N ASP A 238 9.97 4.07 -0.53
CA ASP A 238 9.66 2.65 -0.51
C ASP A 238 9.11 2.18 -1.85
N SER A 239 8.17 2.93 -2.43
CA SER A 239 7.59 2.61 -3.74
C SER A 239 8.61 2.64 -4.87
N ASN A 240 9.58 3.56 -4.83
CA ASN A 240 10.67 3.60 -5.79
C ASN A 240 11.63 2.42 -5.63
N GLN A 241 11.98 2.04 -4.38
CA GLN A 241 12.83 0.88 -4.11
C GLN A 241 12.17 -0.44 -4.54
N ASP A 242 10.89 -0.60 -4.22
CA ASP A 242 10.13 -1.80 -4.56
C ASP A 242 9.98 -1.93 -6.08
N LEU A 243 9.83 -0.79 -6.79
CA LEU A 243 9.81 -0.75 -8.25
C LEU A 243 11.12 -1.27 -8.84
N VAL A 244 12.27 -0.82 -8.35
CA VAL A 244 13.58 -1.22 -8.86
C VAL A 244 13.78 -2.73 -8.77
N GLY A 245 13.33 -3.35 -7.70
CA GLY A 245 13.42 -4.81 -7.52
C GLY A 245 12.56 -5.62 -8.48
N PHE A 246 11.61 -4.99 -9.19
CA PHE A 246 10.61 -5.73 -9.96
C PHE A 246 10.31 -5.17 -11.37
N VAL A 247 10.95 -4.07 -11.76
CA VAL A 247 10.69 -3.33 -13.00
C VAL A 247 10.78 -4.19 -14.26
N HIS A 248 11.69 -5.15 -14.29
CA HIS A 248 11.89 -6.05 -15.44
C HIS A 248 10.68 -6.96 -15.73
N GLN A 249 9.83 -7.20 -14.74
CA GLN A 249 8.63 -8.05 -14.89
C GLN A 249 7.35 -7.27 -15.17
N ILE A 250 7.30 -5.99 -14.77
CA ILE A 250 6.08 -5.18 -14.85
C ILE A 250 6.36 -3.75 -15.34
N PRO A 251 7.08 -3.55 -16.46
CA PRO A 251 7.51 -2.22 -16.88
C PRO A 251 6.35 -1.23 -17.04
N GLU A 252 5.19 -1.66 -17.55
CA GLU A 252 4.02 -0.79 -17.72
C GLU A 252 3.51 -0.28 -16.36
N ARG A 253 3.40 -1.15 -15.38
CA ARG A 253 2.97 -0.79 -14.02
C ARG A 253 4.02 0.04 -13.28
N ALA A 254 5.30 -0.21 -13.56
CA ALA A 254 6.39 0.58 -13.04
C ALA A 254 6.31 2.03 -13.55
N ARG A 255 6.01 2.21 -14.84
CA ARG A 255 5.78 3.52 -15.46
C ARG A 255 4.64 4.28 -14.78
N GLU A 256 3.49 3.64 -14.60
CA GLU A 256 2.35 4.21 -13.88
C GLU A 256 2.73 4.64 -12.45
N ARG A 257 3.45 3.78 -11.74
CA ARG A 257 3.88 4.05 -10.36
C ARG A 257 4.83 5.24 -10.27
N ILE A 258 5.76 5.41 -11.21
CA ILE A 258 6.66 6.57 -11.26
C ILE A 258 5.87 7.87 -11.40
N ILE A 259 4.86 7.88 -12.28
CA ILE A 259 3.99 9.05 -12.49
C ILE A 259 3.15 9.35 -11.23
N ASP A 260 2.57 8.32 -10.61
CA ASP A 260 1.82 8.45 -9.35
C ASP A 260 2.69 9.09 -8.25
N ILE A 261 3.92 8.61 -8.08
CA ILE A 261 4.86 9.11 -7.06
C ILE A 261 5.27 10.54 -7.39
N ALA A 262 5.69 10.82 -8.62
CA ALA A 262 6.14 12.14 -9.05
C ALA A 262 5.04 13.20 -8.85
N SER A 263 3.78 12.85 -9.05
CA SER A 263 2.65 13.77 -8.85
C SER A 263 2.47 14.25 -7.40
N THR A 264 3.13 13.62 -6.44
CA THR A 264 3.12 14.00 -5.02
C THR A 264 4.31 14.88 -4.62
N GLN A 265 5.20 15.18 -5.56
CA GLN A 265 6.35 16.04 -5.32
C GLN A 265 5.95 17.52 -5.29
N PHE A 266 6.69 18.33 -4.53
CA PHE A 266 6.52 19.79 -4.47
C PHE A 266 7.39 20.51 -5.50
N PRO A 267 7.05 21.78 -5.85
CA PRO A 267 7.85 22.56 -6.81
C PRO A 267 9.30 22.83 -6.38
N ASP A 268 9.59 22.79 -5.09
CA ASP A 268 10.94 22.93 -4.52
C ASP A 268 11.74 21.63 -4.52
N GLY A 269 11.16 20.56 -5.07
CA GLY A 269 11.77 19.24 -5.15
C GLY A 269 11.56 18.36 -3.92
N GLY A 270 11.08 18.89 -2.80
CA GLY A 270 10.59 18.10 -1.67
C GLY A 270 9.36 17.26 -2.06
N CYS A 271 8.92 16.39 -1.17
CA CYS A 271 7.75 15.56 -1.45
C CYS A 271 7.02 15.14 -0.18
N TYR A 272 5.81 14.65 -0.36
CA TYR A 272 5.16 13.89 0.71
C TYR A 272 5.93 12.60 0.97
N HIS A 273 6.15 12.27 2.23
CA HIS A 273 6.80 11.02 2.60
C HIS A 273 5.96 9.79 2.20
N GLN A 274 4.64 9.95 2.09
CA GLN A 274 3.73 8.91 1.62
C GLN A 274 2.51 9.48 0.88
N TYR A 275 1.84 8.61 0.14
CA TYR A 275 0.60 8.92 -0.57
C TYR A 275 -0.46 7.82 -0.36
N GLN A 276 -1.72 8.16 -0.56
CA GLN A 276 -2.82 7.22 -0.42
C GLN A 276 -2.99 6.36 -1.67
N PRO A 277 -2.99 5.04 -1.57
CA PRO A 277 -3.01 4.15 -2.74
C PRO A 277 -4.28 4.26 -3.58
N LEU A 278 -5.43 4.57 -2.97
CA LEU A 278 -6.71 4.67 -3.67
C LEU A 278 -6.90 5.99 -4.40
N THR A 279 -6.47 7.09 -3.80
CA THR A 279 -6.66 8.44 -4.35
C THR A 279 -5.46 8.95 -5.12
N LYS A 280 -4.30 8.30 -4.96
CA LYS A 280 -3.00 8.70 -5.51
C LYS A 280 -2.53 10.08 -5.03
N ARG A 281 -3.05 10.53 -3.88
CA ARG A 281 -2.73 11.85 -3.30
C ARG A 281 -1.74 11.74 -2.17
N GLY A 282 -0.86 12.73 -2.09
CA GLY A 282 0.06 12.89 -0.99
C GLY A 282 -0.65 12.99 0.36
N ASN A 283 0.01 12.52 1.41
CA ASN A 283 -0.53 12.44 2.76
C ASN A 283 0.48 12.96 3.78
N ASN A 284 0.09 13.97 4.54
CA ASN A 284 0.90 14.60 5.59
C ASN A 284 0.74 13.98 6.99
N ASP A 285 -0.08 12.95 7.15
CA ASP A 285 -0.43 12.40 8.47
C ASP A 285 0.78 11.94 9.28
N ILE A 286 1.85 11.51 8.60
CA ILE A 286 3.12 11.16 9.26
C ILE A 286 4.24 12.18 9.02
N GLY A 287 3.88 13.35 8.47
CA GLY A 287 4.82 14.44 8.18
C GLY A 287 5.62 14.26 6.90
N GLY A 288 6.48 15.24 6.62
CA GLY A 288 7.36 15.31 5.46
C GLY A 288 8.76 15.77 5.87
N GLY A 289 9.55 16.23 4.90
CA GLY A 289 10.88 16.78 5.15
C GLY A 289 11.99 15.75 5.32
N PHE A 290 11.82 14.57 4.74
CA PHE A 290 12.87 13.55 4.61
C PHE A 290 13.67 13.87 3.34
N ASN A 291 14.89 14.34 3.50
CA ASN A 291 15.65 14.91 2.38
C ASN A 291 16.28 13.86 1.45
N ASP A 292 16.19 12.58 1.78
CA ASP A 292 16.55 11.50 0.86
C ASP A 292 15.42 11.17 -0.13
N ASP A 293 14.17 11.40 0.23
CA ASP A 293 13.00 11.00 -0.55
C ASP A 293 13.09 11.42 -2.04
N PRO A 294 13.42 12.67 -2.40
CA PRO A 294 13.47 13.08 -3.79
C PRO A 294 14.47 12.31 -4.67
N MET A 295 15.58 11.85 -4.08
CA MET A 295 16.60 11.11 -4.82
C MET A 295 16.11 9.76 -5.35
N TRP A 296 15.19 9.13 -4.63
CA TRP A 296 14.63 7.86 -5.02
C TRP A 296 13.79 7.93 -6.28
N LEU A 297 13.22 9.11 -6.62
CA LEU A 297 12.52 9.29 -7.89
C LEU A 297 13.50 9.22 -9.09
N ILE A 298 14.70 9.80 -8.95
CA ILE A 298 15.75 9.67 -9.98
C ILE A 298 16.15 8.19 -10.09
N PHE A 299 16.40 7.53 -8.96
CA PHE A 299 16.82 6.13 -8.91
C PHE A 299 15.82 5.20 -9.59
N GLY A 300 14.55 5.29 -9.22
CA GLY A 300 13.46 4.49 -9.80
C GLY A 300 13.24 4.76 -11.29
N THR A 301 13.21 6.04 -11.69
CA THR A 301 13.01 6.42 -13.10
C THR A 301 14.15 5.94 -13.99
N VAL A 302 15.39 6.08 -13.54
CA VAL A 302 16.55 5.63 -14.31
C VAL A 302 16.60 4.11 -14.40
N ALA A 303 16.26 3.40 -13.34
CA ALA A 303 16.13 1.93 -13.35
C ALA A 303 15.09 1.48 -14.40
N TYR A 304 13.92 2.15 -14.43
CA TYR A 304 12.89 1.90 -15.43
C TYR A 304 13.40 2.12 -16.87
N ILE A 305 14.06 3.24 -17.13
CA ILE A 305 14.59 3.55 -18.46
C ILE A 305 15.69 2.55 -18.87
N LYS A 306 16.57 2.17 -17.95
CA LYS A 306 17.62 1.16 -18.22
C LYS A 306 17.01 -0.19 -18.61
N GLU A 307 15.91 -0.58 -18.02
CA GLU A 307 15.25 -1.86 -18.29
C GLU A 307 14.36 -1.82 -19.54
N SER A 308 13.55 -0.78 -19.68
CA SER A 308 12.54 -0.69 -20.75
C SER A 308 13.03 -0.03 -22.04
N GLY A 309 14.06 0.83 -21.96
CA GLY A 309 14.48 1.72 -23.07
C GLY A 309 13.49 2.86 -23.34
N ASP A 310 12.45 3.02 -22.53
CA ASP A 310 11.40 4.02 -22.71
C ASP A 310 11.81 5.39 -22.16
N PHE A 311 12.42 6.23 -23.02
CA PHE A 311 12.71 7.62 -22.71
C PHE A 311 11.47 8.53 -22.77
N SER A 312 10.37 8.08 -23.37
CA SER A 312 9.17 8.93 -23.53
C SER A 312 8.52 9.28 -22.20
N ILE A 313 8.77 8.50 -21.14
CA ILE A 313 8.30 8.79 -19.79
C ILE A 313 8.76 10.17 -19.31
N LEU A 314 9.92 10.65 -19.78
CA LEU A 314 10.48 11.93 -19.36
C LEU A 314 9.70 13.15 -19.87
N ASP A 315 8.92 12.98 -20.93
CA ASP A 315 8.07 14.01 -21.51
C ASP A 315 6.64 14.00 -20.95
N GLU A 316 6.30 13.02 -20.10
CA GLU A 316 4.97 12.94 -19.48
C GLU A 316 4.67 14.18 -18.64
N PRO A 317 3.51 14.80 -18.86
CA PRO A 317 3.06 15.92 -18.03
C PRO A 317 2.58 15.40 -16.67
N VAL A 318 3.29 15.78 -15.63
CA VAL A 318 3.01 15.37 -14.24
C VAL A 318 2.79 16.62 -13.38
N PRO A 319 1.70 16.69 -12.58
CA PRO A 319 1.46 17.83 -11.72
C PRO A 319 2.36 17.80 -10.49
N PHE A 320 2.69 18.98 -9.94
CA PHE A 320 3.21 19.10 -8.59
C PHE A 320 2.07 19.08 -7.56
N ASP A 321 2.31 18.45 -6.41
CA ASP A 321 1.39 18.43 -5.26
C ASP A 321 -0.04 17.99 -5.63
N ASN A 322 -0.16 17.09 -6.60
CA ASN A 322 -1.44 16.65 -7.16
C ASN A 322 -2.36 17.82 -7.62
N LYS A 323 -1.82 18.98 -7.98
CA LYS A 323 -2.58 20.16 -8.38
C LYS A 323 -2.76 20.22 -9.89
N GLU A 324 -3.98 20.15 -10.35
CA GLU A 324 -4.33 20.38 -11.77
C GLU A 324 -3.85 21.75 -12.23
N GLY A 325 -3.22 21.81 -13.40
CA GLY A 325 -2.67 23.04 -13.98
C GLY A 325 -1.24 23.36 -13.56
N SER A 326 -0.58 22.48 -12.79
CA SER A 326 0.83 22.61 -12.39
C SER A 326 1.74 21.62 -13.14
N GLU A 327 1.23 20.98 -14.19
CA GLU A 327 1.92 19.93 -14.93
C GLU A 327 3.20 20.45 -15.58
N VAL A 328 4.28 19.73 -15.35
CA VAL A 328 5.56 19.87 -16.04
C VAL A 328 6.02 18.49 -16.50
N SER A 329 7.06 18.43 -17.33
CA SER A 329 7.61 17.14 -17.75
C SER A 329 8.19 16.36 -16.56
N LEU A 330 8.13 15.02 -16.59
CA LEU A 330 8.79 14.20 -15.57
C LEU A 330 10.29 14.53 -15.47
N PHE A 331 10.94 14.90 -16.56
CA PHE A 331 12.34 15.36 -16.52
C PHE A 331 12.51 16.54 -15.56
N GLU A 332 11.57 17.48 -15.53
CA GLU A 332 11.61 18.62 -14.61
C GLU A 332 11.49 18.15 -13.14
N HIS A 333 10.67 17.15 -12.86
CA HIS A 333 10.60 16.52 -11.52
C HIS A 333 11.95 15.93 -11.11
N LEU A 334 12.68 15.28 -12.02
CA LEU A 334 14.03 14.79 -11.72
C LEU A 334 15.01 15.94 -11.47
N ARG A 335 14.87 17.04 -12.23
CA ARG A 335 15.72 18.22 -12.08
C ARG A 335 15.53 18.90 -10.72
N VAL A 336 14.29 19.07 -10.28
CA VAL A 336 14.02 19.66 -8.96
C VAL A 336 14.40 18.71 -7.84
N SER A 337 14.30 17.37 -8.03
CA SER A 337 14.82 16.38 -7.07
C SER A 337 16.33 16.54 -6.85
N PHE A 338 17.09 16.67 -7.94
CA PHE A 338 18.53 16.92 -7.87
C PHE A 338 18.84 18.25 -7.18
N ASN A 339 18.12 19.32 -7.55
CA ASN A 339 18.29 20.63 -6.97
C ASN A 339 17.97 20.69 -5.48
N HIS A 340 16.95 19.96 -5.03
CA HIS A 340 16.57 19.92 -3.63
C HIS A 340 17.75 19.61 -2.72
N VAL A 341 18.59 18.64 -3.10
CA VAL A 341 19.78 18.30 -2.30
C VAL A 341 20.81 19.41 -2.29
N ILE A 342 21.14 20.00 -3.45
CA ILE A 342 22.18 21.04 -3.55
C ILE A 342 21.74 22.40 -2.97
N GLU A 343 20.44 22.62 -2.83
CA GLU A 343 19.86 23.79 -2.19
C GLU A 343 19.72 23.61 -0.66
N ASN A 344 19.87 22.37 -0.17
CA ASN A 344 19.78 22.00 1.24
C ASN A 344 21.09 21.37 1.74
N LEU A 345 22.17 22.14 1.71
CA LEU A 345 23.48 21.74 2.22
C LEU A 345 23.76 22.35 3.59
N GLY A 346 24.41 21.57 4.45
CA GLY A 346 24.78 21.99 5.79
C GLY A 346 26.17 22.61 5.89
N PRO A 347 26.67 22.83 7.12
CA PRO A 347 27.95 23.51 7.38
C PRO A 347 29.17 22.82 6.75
N HIS A 348 29.14 21.50 6.52
CA HIS A 348 30.22 20.75 5.90
C HIS A 348 30.02 20.57 4.39
N MET A 349 29.03 21.24 3.77
CA MET A 349 28.63 21.06 2.39
C MET A 349 28.13 19.62 2.11
N LEU A 350 27.64 18.94 3.12
CA LEU A 350 26.94 17.68 3.06
C LEU A 350 25.42 17.94 3.07
N PRO A 351 24.60 17.02 2.57
CA PRO A 351 23.16 17.20 2.54
C PRO A 351 22.57 17.28 3.95
N LEU A 352 21.70 18.25 4.18
CA LEU A 352 20.87 18.30 5.39
C LEU A 352 19.99 17.06 5.45
N ILE A 353 19.90 16.45 6.62
CA ILE A 353 19.09 15.23 6.82
C ILE A 353 17.58 15.53 6.80
N GLY A 354 17.20 16.77 7.15
CA GLY A 354 15.81 17.13 7.37
C GLY A 354 15.27 16.50 8.65
N ARG A 355 14.07 15.94 8.58
CA ARG A 355 13.46 15.22 9.70
C ARG A 355 14.22 13.93 10.03
N ALA A 356 14.56 13.16 9.04
CA ALA A 356 15.42 11.99 9.06
C ALA A 356 15.81 11.64 7.63
N ASP A 357 16.60 10.60 7.41
CA ASP A 357 16.82 9.99 6.11
C ASP A 357 16.16 8.60 6.03
N TRP A 358 16.71 7.69 5.26
CA TRP A 358 16.21 6.32 5.12
C TRP A 358 15.96 5.60 6.46
N ASN A 359 16.69 5.96 7.48
CA ASN A 359 16.40 5.55 8.86
C ASN A 359 15.48 6.59 9.53
N ASP A 360 14.17 6.39 9.45
CA ASP A 360 13.13 7.28 9.98
C ASP A 360 13.28 7.60 11.47
N CYS A 361 14.01 6.77 12.22
CA CYS A 361 14.24 6.96 13.64
C CYS A 361 15.46 7.82 13.94
N LEU A 362 16.27 8.18 12.93
CA LEU A 362 17.49 8.96 13.12
C LEU A 362 17.19 10.47 13.11
N ASN A 363 16.61 10.94 14.20
CA ASN A 363 16.20 12.32 14.38
C ASN A 363 17.34 13.16 15.00
N LEU A 364 18.24 13.65 14.15
CA LEU A 364 19.46 14.38 14.58
C LEU A 364 19.27 15.87 14.77
N ASN A 365 18.09 16.42 14.49
CA ASN A 365 17.71 17.80 14.77
C ASN A 365 16.82 17.92 16.03
N CYS A 366 16.70 16.87 16.82
CA CYS A 366 15.97 16.89 18.07
C CYS A 366 16.81 17.49 19.19
N PHE A 367 16.26 18.48 19.91
CA PHE A 367 16.94 19.16 21.01
C PHE A 367 16.41 18.78 22.40
N SER A 368 15.32 18.04 22.44
CA SER A 368 14.70 17.64 23.70
C SER A 368 15.24 16.30 24.16
N TRP A 369 15.44 16.19 25.48
CA TRP A 369 15.70 14.92 26.16
C TRP A 369 14.42 14.13 26.45
N ASP A 370 13.23 14.74 26.20
CA ASP A 370 11.95 14.06 26.30
C ASP A 370 11.66 13.31 24.98
N PRO A 371 11.56 11.97 24.99
CA PRO A 371 11.24 11.21 23.78
C PRO A 371 9.90 11.57 23.14
N ASN A 372 8.96 12.13 23.92
CA ASN A 372 7.67 12.58 23.40
C ASN A 372 7.75 13.88 22.59
N GLU A 373 8.82 14.64 22.73
CA GLU A 373 9.05 15.89 22.01
C GLU A 373 9.90 15.71 20.74
N SER A 374 10.46 14.54 20.52
CA SER A 374 11.41 14.31 19.42
C SER A 374 10.81 14.58 18.03
N PHE A 375 9.56 14.29 17.82
CA PHE A 375 8.87 14.59 16.55
C PHE A 375 8.50 16.06 16.43
N GLN A 376 8.09 16.70 17.50
CA GLN A 376 7.67 18.11 17.50
C GLN A 376 8.84 19.04 17.23
N THR A 377 10.00 18.74 17.78
CA THR A 377 11.21 19.57 17.60
C THR A 377 11.72 19.58 16.17
N THR A 378 11.51 18.50 15.41
CA THR A 378 11.92 18.46 14.00
C THR A 378 10.89 19.05 13.04
N GLU A 379 9.60 18.90 13.31
CA GLU A 379 8.55 19.47 12.46
C GLU A 379 8.51 20.98 12.46
N ASN A 380 8.84 21.60 13.60
CA ASN A 380 8.76 23.05 13.78
C ASN A 380 10.07 23.78 13.52
N GLN A 381 11.13 23.13 13.09
CA GLN A 381 12.47 23.73 13.01
C GLN A 381 13.11 23.56 11.61
N THR A 382 12.36 23.86 10.59
CA THR A 382 12.91 23.98 9.23
C THR A 382 13.94 25.11 9.10
N GLU A 383 13.84 26.13 9.94
CA GLU A 383 14.80 27.26 10.00
C GLU A 383 15.93 26.98 11.00
N GLY A 384 16.65 26.07 11.08
CA GLY A 384 17.71 25.81 12.06
C GLY A 384 18.20 24.38 11.99
N SER A 385 17.63 23.63 11.07
CA SER A 385 18.10 22.28 10.79
C SER A 385 19.51 22.35 10.23
N GLN A 386 20.47 21.70 10.92
CA GLN A 386 21.88 21.70 10.54
C GLN A 386 22.47 20.30 10.49
N ALA A 387 21.74 19.30 10.97
CA ALA A 387 22.19 17.93 10.93
C ALA A 387 22.34 17.44 9.47
N GLU A 388 23.44 16.76 9.19
CA GLU A 388 23.88 16.36 7.86
C GLU A 388 23.99 14.83 7.74
N SER A 389 23.64 14.28 6.58
CA SER A 389 23.64 12.83 6.34
C SER A 389 24.67 12.40 5.28
N LEU A 390 25.58 11.52 5.68
CA LEU A 390 26.53 10.87 4.74
C LEU A 390 25.84 9.81 3.88
N MET A 391 24.76 9.23 4.36
CA MET A 391 23.93 8.32 3.54
C MET A 391 23.32 9.07 2.35
N ILE A 392 22.72 10.25 2.58
CA ILE A 392 22.17 11.07 1.48
C ILE A 392 23.28 11.55 0.54
N ALA A 393 24.47 11.89 1.07
CA ALA A 393 25.59 12.30 0.23
C ALA A 393 26.01 11.18 -0.73
N GLY A 394 26.15 9.95 -0.25
CA GLY A 394 26.43 8.78 -1.10
C GLY A 394 25.33 8.51 -2.12
N LEU A 395 24.08 8.53 -1.70
CA LEU A 395 22.90 8.37 -2.55
C LEU A 395 22.86 9.47 -3.65
N PHE A 396 23.13 10.72 -3.28
CA PHE A 396 23.18 11.83 -4.23
C PHE A 396 24.24 11.62 -5.32
N VAL A 397 25.42 11.12 -4.96
CA VAL A 397 26.48 10.84 -5.97
C VAL A 397 26.07 9.73 -6.92
N VAL A 398 25.45 8.66 -6.40
CA VAL A 398 24.94 7.54 -7.22
C VAL A 398 23.85 8.01 -8.19
N CYS A 399 22.79 8.60 -7.66
CA CYS A 399 21.66 9.10 -8.47
C CYS A 399 22.05 10.25 -9.38
N GLY A 400 22.97 11.12 -8.91
CA GLY A 400 23.48 12.24 -9.68
C GLY A 400 24.25 11.81 -10.92
N ARG A 401 25.09 10.79 -10.84
CA ARG A 401 25.79 10.22 -12.01
C ARG A 401 24.80 9.65 -13.03
N ASP A 402 23.77 8.97 -12.57
CA ASP A 402 22.68 8.49 -13.43
C ASP A 402 21.94 9.68 -14.09
N TYR A 403 21.67 10.74 -13.34
CA TYR A 403 21.09 11.98 -13.87
C TYR A 403 21.97 12.66 -14.92
N VAL A 404 23.27 12.75 -14.68
CA VAL A 404 24.25 13.31 -15.66
C VAL A 404 24.25 12.49 -16.95
N GLU A 405 24.30 11.16 -16.85
CA GLU A 405 24.25 10.29 -18.03
C GLU A 405 22.93 10.47 -18.80
N LEU A 406 21.80 10.58 -18.08
CA LEU A 406 20.51 10.85 -18.69
C LEU A 406 20.50 12.20 -19.42
N CYS A 407 21.01 13.27 -18.81
CA CYS A 407 21.12 14.58 -19.43
C CYS A 407 21.97 14.53 -20.72
N ARG A 408 23.10 13.83 -20.71
CA ARG A 408 23.96 13.65 -21.88
C ARG A 408 23.23 12.92 -23.00
N ARG A 409 22.51 11.86 -22.72
CA ARG A 409 21.69 11.11 -23.69
C ARG A 409 20.59 11.94 -24.31
N LEU A 410 20.06 12.92 -23.59
CA LEU A 410 19.06 13.87 -24.05
C LEU A 410 19.67 15.11 -24.76
N GLY A 411 21.00 15.20 -24.88
CA GLY A 411 21.69 16.36 -25.47
C GLY A 411 21.62 17.61 -24.58
N LYS A 412 21.38 17.45 -23.26
CA LYS A 412 21.33 18.55 -22.29
C LYS A 412 22.71 18.74 -21.61
N ASP A 413 23.74 19.02 -22.44
CA ASP A 413 25.14 19.04 -22.00
C ASP A 413 25.43 20.10 -20.94
N ASP A 414 24.80 21.27 -21.02
CA ASP A 414 25.00 22.35 -20.03
C ASP A 414 24.52 21.89 -18.67
N GLU A 415 23.34 21.23 -18.59
CA GLU A 415 22.79 20.68 -17.37
C GLU A 415 23.64 19.51 -16.84
N ALA A 416 24.11 18.64 -17.74
CA ALA A 416 25.02 17.55 -17.38
C ALA A 416 26.30 18.06 -16.72
N ASN A 417 26.92 19.11 -17.31
CA ASN A 417 28.14 19.72 -16.78
C ASN A 417 27.92 20.44 -15.46
N ARG A 418 26.77 21.13 -15.31
CA ARG A 418 26.35 21.74 -14.04
C ARG A 418 26.21 20.67 -12.94
N ALA A 419 25.45 19.62 -13.21
CA ALA A 419 25.22 18.53 -12.27
C ALA A 419 26.52 17.82 -11.90
N GLN A 420 27.40 17.55 -12.87
CA GLN A 420 28.71 16.94 -12.62
C GLN A 420 29.55 17.76 -11.62
N THR A 421 29.55 19.09 -11.76
CA THR A 421 30.26 19.97 -10.84
C THR A 421 29.79 19.83 -9.41
N TYR A 422 28.47 19.71 -9.18
CA TYR A 422 27.92 19.49 -7.83
C TYR A 422 28.26 18.11 -7.28
N ILE A 423 28.28 17.08 -8.14
CA ILE A 423 28.69 15.74 -7.76
C ILE A 423 30.14 15.74 -7.32
N ASP A 424 31.05 16.35 -8.08
CA ASP A 424 32.47 16.44 -7.76
C ASP A 424 32.69 17.18 -6.42
N ASN A 425 31.97 18.27 -6.20
CA ASN A 425 32.00 18.99 -4.93
C ASN A 425 31.49 18.12 -3.75
N MET A 426 30.45 17.33 -3.95
CA MET A 426 29.94 16.42 -2.94
C MET A 426 30.95 15.32 -2.62
N VAL A 427 31.60 14.73 -3.61
CA VAL A 427 32.67 13.75 -3.41
C VAL A 427 33.80 14.33 -2.57
N GLU A 428 34.24 15.55 -2.87
CA GLU A 428 35.28 16.23 -2.07
C GLU A 428 34.81 16.58 -0.65
N ALA A 429 33.55 16.96 -0.46
CA ALA A 429 32.97 17.18 0.87
C ALA A 429 32.97 15.88 1.71
N VAL A 430 32.56 14.76 1.10
CA VAL A 430 32.59 13.45 1.78
C VAL A 430 34.02 13.01 2.13
N LYS A 431 34.97 13.14 1.19
CA LYS A 431 36.38 12.83 1.45
C LYS A 431 36.95 13.65 2.62
N LYS A 432 36.61 14.93 2.67
CA LYS A 432 37.14 15.87 3.65
C LYS A 432 36.48 15.74 5.02
N HIS A 433 35.16 15.57 5.05
CA HIS A 433 34.36 15.68 6.27
C HIS A 433 33.66 14.37 6.66
N GLY A 434 33.54 13.41 5.72
CA GLY A 434 32.80 12.18 5.92
C GLY A 434 33.67 10.97 6.28
N TRP A 435 35.00 11.06 6.10
CA TRP A 435 35.92 9.94 6.36
C TRP A 435 36.54 10.05 7.76
N ASP A 436 36.39 9.01 8.58
CA ASP A 436 36.86 8.97 9.98
C ASP A 436 38.21 8.22 10.17
N GLY A 437 38.93 7.97 9.06
CA GLY A 437 40.18 7.28 9.03
C GLY A 437 40.13 5.81 8.63
N ASP A 438 39.06 5.10 9.06
CA ASP A 438 38.87 3.68 8.79
C ASP A 438 37.50 3.38 8.12
N TRP A 439 36.50 4.25 8.30
CA TRP A 439 35.17 4.14 7.73
C TRP A 439 34.51 5.50 7.52
N TYR A 440 33.33 5.55 6.86
CA TYR A 440 32.53 6.77 6.71
C TYR A 440 31.72 7.04 7.97
N LEU A 441 31.66 8.30 8.40
CA LEU A 441 30.71 8.75 9.40
C LEU A 441 29.27 8.41 8.97
N ARG A 442 28.37 8.33 9.93
CA ARG A 442 26.94 8.25 9.64
C ARG A 442 26.36 9.61 9.32
N ALA A 443 26.69 10.61 10.15
CA ALA A 443 26.09 11.91 10.10
C ALA A 443 26.85 12.92 10.97
N TYR A 444 26.44 14.18 10.87
CA TYR A 444 26.64 15.22 11.91
C TYR A 444 25.29 15.55 12.51
N ASP A 445 25.23 15.66 13.85
CA ASP A 445 24.03 16.09 14.54
C ASP A 445 23.84 17.62 14.44
N TYR A 446 22.73 18.13 14.99
CA TYR A 446 22.47 19.57 15.02
C TYR A 446 23.58 20.41 15.65
N PHE A 447 24.30 19.88 16.62
CA PHE A 447 25.38 20.57 17.32
C PHE A 447 26.74 20.43 16.61
N GLY A 448 26.79 19.71 15.50
CA GLY A 448 28.01 19.42 14.77
C GLY A 448 28.86 18.28 15.34
N HIS A 449 28.28 17.45 16.24
CA HIS A 449 28.96 16.25 16.71
C HIS A 449 28.90 15.16 15.66
N LYS A 450 29.98 14.41 15.56
CA LYS A 450 30.05 13.24 14.68
C LYS A 450 29.21 12.09 15.22
N VAL A 451 28.44 11.48 14.34
CA VAL A 451 27.68 10.24 14.59
C VAL A 451 28.28 9.14 13.72
N GLY A 452 28.53 7.98 14.31
CA GLY A 452 29.20 6.88 13.62
C GLY A 452 30.71 7.06 13.48
N SER A 453 31.35 7.68 14.48
CA SER A 453 32.77 7.94 14.58
C SER A 453 33.44 7.02 15.61
N LYS A 454 34.70 6.74 15.42
CA LYS A 454 35.57 6.12 16.45
C LYS A 454 35.68 6.96 17.74
N GLU A 455 35.32 8.24 17.66
CA GLU A 455 35.29 9.14 18.81
C GLU A 455 34.04 8.90 19.68
N ASN A 456 33.00 8.20 19.18
CA ASN A 456 31.80 7.88 19.92
C ASN A 456 32.04 6.72 20.89
N GLU A 457 31.41 6.76 22.06
CA GLU A 457 31.48 5.66 23.02
C GLU A 457 30.72 4.42 22.51
N GLU A 458 29.56 4.65 21.90
CA GLU A 458 28.72 3.62 21.28
C GLU A 458 28.30 4.04 19.86
N GLY A 459 27.85 3.11 19.02
CA GLY A 459 27.37 3.40 17.66
C GLY A 459 28.46 3.98 16.75
N GLN A 460 29.65 3.37 16.76
CA GLN A 460 30.81 3.89 16.04
C GLN A 460 30.75 3.71 14.52
N ILE A 461 29.94 2.75 14.02
CA ILE A 461 29.79 2.48 12.60
C ILE A 461 28.34 2.14 12.24
N PHE A 462 27.88 2.63 11.10
CA PHE A 462 26.54 2.39 10.54
C PHE A 462 26.64 1.97 9.09
N ILE A 463 25.88 0.94 8.71
CA ILE A 463 25.99 0.31 7.39
C ILE A 463 25.53 1.21 6.23
N GLU A 464 24.57 2.10 6.45
CA GLU A 464 23.93 2.90 5.40
C GLU A 464 24.92 3.81 4.68
N SER A 465 25.73 4.54 5.42
CA SER A 465 26.76 5.40 4.82
C SER A 465 27.88 4.61 4.18
N GLN A 466 28.28 3.46 4.78
CA GLN A 466 29.28 2.57 4.17
C GLN A 466 28.79 2.06 2.81
N GLY A 467 27.55 1.57 2.76
CA GLY A 467 26.96 1.04 1.53
C GLY A 467 26.91 2.08 0.43
N TRP A 468 26.29 3.23 0.69
CA TRP A 468 26.06 4.26 -0.34
C TRP A 468 27.34 4.94 -0.79
N CYS A 469 28.25 5.30 0.12
CA CYS A 469 29.52 5.91 -0.25
C CYS A 469 30.42 4.92 -1.03
N THR A 470 30.38 3.63 -0.69
CA THR A 470 31.10 2.59 -1.45
C THR A 470 30.51 2.39 -2.84
N MET A 471 29.17 2.32 -2.98
CA MET A 471 28.49 2.26 -4.28
C MET A 471 28.79 3.50 -5.14
N ALA A 472 28.92 4.66 -4.51
CA ALA A 472 29.36 5.89 -5.15
C ALA A 472 30.85 5.88 -5.54
N GLY A 473 31.64 4.87 -5.14
CA GLY A 473 33.07 4.79 -5.42
C GLY A 473 33.90 5.87 -4.75
N ILE A 474 33.40 6.49 -3.68
CA ILE A 474 34.14 7.59 -3.02
C ILE A 474 35.29 6.97 -2.20
N GLY A 475 36.52 7.46 -2.45
CA GLY A 475 37.70 6.99 -1.71
C GLY A 475 38.15 5.57 -2.02
N LEU A 476 37.72 4.99 -3.12
CA LEU A 476 38.18 3.69 -3.61
C LEU A 476 39.33 3.82 -4.64
N GLU A 477 39.86 5.01 -4.85
CA GLU A 477 40.91 5.34 -5.81
C GLU A 477 42.29 4.98 -5.28
#